data_cdd7805fb5f099a0fd53f59decc64560
#
_entry.id   cdd7805fb5f099a0fd53f59decc64560
#
_cell.length_a   1.000
_cell.length_b   1.000
_cell.length_c   1.000
_cell.angle_alpha   90.00
_cell.angle_beta   90.00
_cell.angle_gamma   90.00
#
_symmetry.space_group_name_H-M   'P 1'
#
loop_
_entity.id
_entity.type
_entity.pdbx_description
1 polymer ?
#
loop_
_entity_poly.entity_id
_entity_poly.type
_entity_poly.pdbx_seq_one_letter_code
_entity_poly.pdbx_strand_id
1 'polypeptide(L)'
;MFIGRERELNTLNKLYNSGKFEFAVIYGRRRIGKTALISEFVKKKDTIFFTGVETNAKQNLDNFSGCIMEYNTGMPIDWSFNSFQSALEYVFELARTKRIILVIDEYPYVARSSKSLASTLQFLIDKNRDNSKLFLILCGSSMSYMEDNVLAYKAPLYGRRTAQLKIEPFDFFQTCQILIKLWHTVL
;
A
#
# COMPACT_ATOMS: atom_id res chain seq x y z
N MET A 1 -12.88 -17.41 2.12
CA MET A 1 -13.88 -16.32 1.97
C MET A 1 -13.44 -15.13 2.81
N PHE A 2 -13.41 -13.89 2.26
CA PHE A 2 -13.14 -12.66 3.02
C PHE A 2 -14.48 -12.12 3.55
N ILE A 3 -14.54 -11.82 4.86
CA ILE A 3 -15.77 -11.39 5.53
C ILE A 3 -15.48 -10.13 6.34
N GLY A 4 -16.40 -9.19 6.31
CA GLY A 4 -16.26 -7.91 6.97
C GLY A 4 -15.44 -6.90 6.15
N ARG A 5 -15.24 -5.72 6.68
CA ARG A 5 -14.49 -4.62 6.05
C ARG A 5 -15.11 -4.08 4.75
N GLU A 6 -16.42 -4.22 4.60
CA GLU A 6 -17.13 -3.75 3.41
C GLU A 6 -16.97 -2.24 3.20
N ARG A 7 -16.94 -1.46 4.30
CA ARG A 7 -16.73 0.00 4.24
C ARG A 7 -15.35 0.35 3.70
N GLU A 8 -14.32 -0.30 4.22
CA GLU A 8 -12.93 -0.11 3.79
C GLU A 8 -12.74 -0.55 2.34
N LEU A 9 -13.27 -1.71 1.95
CA LEU A 9 -13.25 -2.20 0.56
C LEU A 9 -13.97 -1.24 -0.39
N ASN A 10 -15.15 -0.74 -0.01
CA ASN A 10 -15.90 0.22 -0.81
C ASN A 10 -15.13 1.53 -1.00
N THR A 11 -14.47 2.02 0.05
CA THR A 11 -13.62 3.21 -0.02
C THR A 11 -12.46 2.99 -1.00
N LEU A 12 -11.73 1.87 -0.89
CA LEU A 12 -10.62 1.54 -1.78
C LEU A 12 -11.10 1.35 -3.24
N ASN A 13 -12.23 0.69 -3.45
CA ASN A 13 -12.81 0.53 -4.78
C ASN A 13 -13.25 1.86 -5.40
N LYS A 14 -13.84 2.78 -4.62
CA LYS A 14 -14.20 4.13 -5.08
C LYS A 14 -12.97 4.91 -5.55
N LEU A 15 -11.87 4.86 -4.78
CA LEU A 15 -10.60 5.48 -5.16
C LEU A 15 -9.99 4.82 -6.40
N TYR A 16 -10.01 3.49 -6.48
CA TYR A 16 -9.52 2.77 -7.65
C TYR A 16 -10.26 3.20 -8.93
N ASN A 17 -11.57 3.31 -8.85
CA ASN A 17 -12.43 3.64 -9.99
C ASN A 17 -12.37 5.12 -10.40
N SER A 18 -11.71 6.01 -9.61
CA SER A 18 -11.51 7.41 -9.99
C SER A 18 -10.65 7.57 -11.25
N GLY A 19 -9.79 6.58 -11.53
CA GLY A 19 -8.90 6.56 -12.70
C GLY A 19 -7.73 7.55 -12.65
N LYS A 20 -7.66 8.40 -11.62
CA LYS A 20 -6.60 9.40 -11.40
C LYS A 20 -5.66 8.97 -10.27
N PHE A 21 -4.58 9.73 -10.05
CA PHE A 21 -3.69 9.48 -8.93
C PHE A 21 -4.47 9.46 -7.60
N GLU A 22 -4.24 8.42 -6.81
CA GLU A 22 -4.80 8.28 -5.47
C GLU A 22 -3.71 7.79 -4.51
N PHE A 23 -3.79 8.25 -3.26
CA PHE A 23 -2.87 7.85 -2.21
C PHE A 23 -3.62 7.53 -0.93
N ALA A 24 -3.66 6.25 -0.57
CA ALA A 24 -4.28 5.77 0.66
C ALA A 24 -3.23 5.36 1.70
N VAL A 25 -3.48 5.70 2.95
CA VAL A 25 -2.71 5.24 4.10
C VAL A 25 -3.58 4.30 4.92
N ILE A 26 -3.11 3.05 5.10
CA ILE A 26 -3.80 2.01 5.87
C ILE A 26 -2.93 1.68 7.09
N TYR A 27 -3.46 1.83 8.30
CA TYR A 27 -2.68 1.56 9.51
C TYR A 27 -3.55 1.02 10.63
N GLY A 28 -2.90 0.44 11.63
CA GLY A 28 -3.57 -0.16 12.78
C GLY A 28 -2.69 -1.25 13.39
N ARG A 29 -3.08 -1.82 14.52
CA ARG A 29 -2.30 -2.81 15.26
C ARG A 29 -1.92 -4.03 14.39
N ARG A 30 -0.92 -4.78 14.83
CA ARG A 30 -0.57 -6.06 14.19
C ARG A 30 -1.74 -7.04 14.29
N ARG A 31 -1.86 -7.95 13.30
CA ARG A 31 -2.81 -9.08 13.27
C ARG A 31 -4.31 -8.70 13.24
N ILE A 32 -4.67 -7.49 12.84
CA ILE A 32 -6.07 -7.06 12.70
C ILE A 32 -6.61 -7.14 11.27
N GLY A 33 -5.86 -7.78 10.34
CA GLY A 33 -6.34 -8.06 8.99
C GLY A 33 -6.04 -6.98 7.95
N LYS A 34 -5.07 -6.05 8.16
CA LYS A 34 -4.70 -5.03 7.16
C LYS A 34 -4.26 -5.64 5.83
N THR A 35 -3.25 -6.53 5.87
CA THR A 35 -2.74 -7.22 4.68
C THR A 35 -3.81 -8.06 4.01
N ALA A 36 -4.68 -8.73 4.78
CA ALA A 36 -5.81 -9.48 4.24
C ALA A 36 -6.82 -8.58 3.50
N LEU A 37 -7.13 -7.39 4.06
CA LEU A 37 -7.97 -6.38 3.40
C LEU A 37 -7.35 -5.92 2.07
N ILE A 38 -6.06 -5.59 2.07
CA ILE A 38 -5.36 -5.14 0.86
C ILE A 38 -5.31 -6.27 -0.17
N SER A 39 -4.95 -7.49 0.25
CA SER A 39 -4.91 -8.66 -0.64
C SER A 39 -6.27 -8.96 -1.27
N GLU A 40 -7.38 -8.83 -0.51
CA GLU A 40 -8.72 -8.96 -1.06
C GLU A 40 -9.03 -7.86 -2.08
N PHE A 41 -8.69 -6.61 -1.75
CA PHE A 41 -8.92 -5.46 -2.60
C PHE A 41 -8.19 -5.55 -3.94
N VAL A 42 -6.93 -6.02 -3.94
CA VAL A 42 -6.09 -6.04 -5.15
C VAL A 42 -6.35 -7.25 -6.05
N LYS A 43 -7.17 -8.21 -5.64
CA LYS A 43 -7.53 -9.37 -6.48
C LYS A 43 -7.99 -8.92 -7.86
N LYS A 44 -7.41 -9.52 -8.90
CA LYS A 44 -7.71 -9.24 -10.32
C LYS A 44 -7.46 -7.79 -10.75
N LYS A 45 -6.58 -7.06 -10.05
CA LYS A 45 -6.15 -5.72 -10.42
C LYS A 45 -4.65 -5.69 -10.68
N ASP A 46 -4.23 -4.85 -11.61
CA ASP A 46 -2.81 -4.61 -11.90
C ASP A 46 -2.11 -4.03 -10.66
N THR A 47 -1.28 -4.86 -10.02
CA THR A 47 -0.73 -4.53 -8.70
C THR A 47 0.73 -4.93 -8.58
N ILE A 48 1.55 -4.00 -8.11
CA ILE A 48 2.90 -4.24 -7.59
C ILE A 48 2.76 -4.29 -6.08
N PHE A 49 2.96 -5.47 -5.48
CA PHE A 49 2.80 -5.68 -4.04
C PHE A 49 4.16 -5.94 -3.41
N PHE A 50 4.67 -4.96 -2.67
CA PHE A 50 5.94 -5.05 -1.96
C PHE A 50 5.69 -5.03 -0.45
N THR A 51 6.31 -5.97 0.28
CA THR A 51 6.31 -6.01 1.74
C THR A 51 7.70 -5.65 2.26
N GLY A 52 7.78 -4.56 3.00
CA GLY A 52 9.01 -4.15 3.66
C GLY A 52 9.41 -5.11 4.78
N VAL A 53 10.69 -5.36 4.90
CA VAL A 53 11.26 -6.19 5.95
C VAL A 53 12.22 -5.38 6.83
N GLU A 54 12.38 -5.82 8.08
CA GLU A 54 13.32 -5.19 9.03
C GLU A 54 14.76 -5.56 8.66
N THR A 55 15.33 -4.81 7.71
CA THR A 55 16.67 -5.01 7.16
C THR A 55 17.24 -3.69 6.65
N ASN A 56 18.40 -3.73 6.00
CA ASN A 56 19.03 -2.54 5.42
C ASN A 56 18.31 -2.05 4.14
N ALA A 57 18.66 -0.83 3.71
CA ALA A 57 18.06 -0.19 2.55
C ALA A 57 18.30 -0.96 1.24
N LYS A 58 19.50 -1.55 1.08
CA LYS A 58 19.87 -2.30 -0.13
C LYS A 58 18.96 -3.51 -0.32
N GLN A 59 18.78 -4.32 0.73
CA GLN A 59 17.95 -5.52 0.67
C GLN A 59 16.46 -5.17 0.40
N ASN A 60 15.95 -4.11 1.04
CA ASN A 60 14.59 -3.64 0.76
C ASN A 60 14.46 -3.13 -0.67
N LEU A 61 15.48 -2.46 -1.21
CA LEU A 61 15.49 -2.00 -2.61
C LEU A 61 15.52 -3.18 -3.59
N ASP A 62 16.33 -4.21 -3.32
CA ASP A 62 16.42 -5.41 -4.14
C ASP A 62 15.07 -6.14 -4.18
N ASN A 63 14.46 -6.33 -3.01
CA ASN A 63 13.12 -6.94 -2.90
C ASN A 63 12.06 -6.12 -3.66
N PHE A 64 12.08 -4.79 -3.53
CA PHE A 64 11.15 -3.92 -4.25
C PHE A 64 11.38 -3.98 -5.76
N SER A 65 12.63 -3.97 -6.19
CA SER A 65 13.01 -4.11 -7.60
C SER A 65 12.51 -5.43 -8.18
N GLY A 66 12.67 -6.53 -7.43
CA GLY A 66 12.15 -7.85 -7.80
C GLY A 66 10.64 -7.83 -8.03
N CYS A 67 9.86 -7.20 -7.13
CA CYS A 67 8.40 -7.08 -7.29
C CYS A 67 8.02 -6.29 -8.56
N ILE A 68 8.75 -5.22 -8.88
CA ILE A 68 8.52 -4.43 -10.10
C ILE A 68 8.84 -5.25 -11.35
N MET A 69 9.96 -5.97 -11.35
CA MET A 69 10.37 -6.77 -12.50
C MET A 69 9.44 -7.97 -12.71
N GLU A 70 9.03 -8.66 -11.65
CA GLU A 70 8.05 -9.74 -11.73
C GLU A 70 6.72 -9.25 -12.31
N TYR A 71 6.23 -8.08 -11.86
CA TYR A 71 5.03 -7.46 -12.43
C TYR A 71 5.16 -7.18 -13.94
N ASN A 72 6.34 -6.71 -14.38
CA ASN A 72 6.55 -6.30 -15.77
C ASN A 72 6.81 -7.47 -16.72
N THR A 73 7.48 -8.52 -16.25
CA THR A 73 7.94 -9.65 -17.06
C THR A 73 7.18 -10.95 -16.83
N GLY A 74 6.43 -11.03 -15.73
CA GLY A 74 5.76 -12.26 -15.27
C GLY A 74 6.70 -13.29 -14.64
N MET A 75 7.98 -12.98 -14.49
CA MET A 75 8.99 -13.90 -13.92
C MET A 75 9.90 -13.15 -12.93
N PRO A 76 10.35 -13.81 -11.87
CA PRO A 76 11.37 -13.26 -10.98
C PRO A 76 12.69 -13.09 -11.74
N ILE A 77 13.25 -11.90 -11.72
CA ILE A 77 14.54 -11.56 -12.33
C ILE A 77 15.46 -11.02 -11.24
N ASP A 78 16.67 -11.54 -11.16
CA ASP A 78 17.72 -11.01 -10.28
C ASP A 78 18.33 -9.74 -10.87
N TRP A 79 17.62 -8.64 -10.68
CA TRP A 79 17.99 -7.31 -11.11
C TRP A 79 17.48 -6.27 -10.11
N SER A 80 18.22 -5.21 -9.91
CA SER A 80 17.86 -4.17 -8.96
C SER A 80 18.06 -2.76 -9.52
N PHE A 81 17.15 -1.85 -9.18
CA PHE A 81 17.33 -0.42 -9.39
C PHE A 81 18.49 0.11 -8.53
N ASN A 82 19.09 1.22 -8.96
CA ASN A 82 20.19 1.85 -8.22
C ASN A 82 19.72 2.62 -6.97
N SER A 83 18.43 2.97 -6.90
CA SER A 83 17.84 3.73 -5.78
C SER A 83 16.32 3.53 -5.72
N PHE A 84 15.74 3.79 -4.53
CA PHE A 84 14.27 3.88 -4.41
C PHE A 84 13.67 4.96 -5.31
N GLN A 85 14.40 6.03 -5.57
CA GLN A 85 13.94 7.08 -6.47
C GLN A 85 13.75 6.53 -7.89
N SER A 86 14.77 5.89 -8.46
CA SER A 86 14.68 5.34 -9.83
C SER A 86 13.63 4.23 -9.93
N ALA A 87 13.49 3.40 -8.91
CA ALA A 87 12.44 2.37 -8.85
C ALA A 87 11.03 2.99 -8.84
N LEU A 88 10.80 4.00 -8.02
CA LEU A 88 9.52 4.71 -7.94
C LEU A 88 9.23 5.52 -9.21
N GLU A 89 10.22 6.20 -9.79
CA GLU A 89 10.08 6.91 -11.08
C GLU A 89 9.60 5.96 -12.18
N TYR A 90 10.16 4.76 -12.22
CA TYR A 90 9.73 3.72 -13.16
C TYR A 90 8.27 3.31 -12.95
N VAL A 91 7.84 3.12 -11.69
CA VAL A 91 6.43 2.79 -11.37
C VAL A 91 5.49 3.94 -11.77
N PHE A 92 5.88 5.20 -11.52
CA PHE A 92 5.08 6.35 -11.96
C PHE A 92 4.98 6.43 -13.49
N GLU A 93 6.04 6.10 -14.21
CA GLU A 93 6.05 6.06 -15.68
C GLU A 93 5.11 4.97 -16.22
N LEU A 94 5.16 3.75 -15.67
CA LEU A 94 4.22 2.68 -16.00
C LEU A 94 2.76 3.11 -15.77
N ALA A 95 2.52 3.88 -14.71
CA ALA A 95 1.19 4.32 -14.33
C ALA A 95 0.67 5.54 -15.12
N ARG A 96 1.39 6.08 -16.09
CA ARG A 96 0.89 7.14 -16.98
C ARG A 96 -0.22 6.64 -17.90
N THR A 97 -0.06 5.46 -18.43
CA THR A 97 -0.97 4.91 -19.45
C THR A 97 -2.03 4.00 -18.87
N LYS A 98 -1.71 3.24 -17.83
CA LYS A 98 -2.63 2.28 -17.21
C LYS A 98 -2.78 2.47 -15.71
N ARG A 99 -3.92 2.05 -15.16
CA ARG A 99 -4.18 2.03 -13.72
C ARG A 99 -3.33 0.95 -13.08
N ILE A 100 -2.43 1.34 -12.17
CA ILE A 100 -1.58 0.42 -11.40
C ILE A 100 -1.78 0.72 -9.92
N ILE A 101 -1.83 -0.33 -9.11
CA ILE A 101 -1.78 -0.22 -7.66
C ILE A 101 -0.34 -0.51 -7.22
N LEU A 102 0.29 0.40 -6.48
CA LEU A 102 1.52 0.13 -5.74
C LEU A 102 1.18 -0.01 -4.26
N VAL A 103 1.38 -1.20 -3.72
CA VAL A 103 1.28 -1.46 -2.28
C VAL A 103 2.69 -1.51 -1.70
N ILE A 104 2.93 -0.71 -0.66
CA ILE A 104 4.10 -0.83 0.21
C ILE A 104 3.58 -1.23 1.59
N ASP A 105 3.50 -2.55 1.83
CA ASP A 105 3.11 -3.08 3.13
C ASP A 105 4.31 -3.05 4.09
N GLU A 106 4.05 -2.91 5.36
CA GLU A 106 5.04 -2.65 6.42
C GLU A 106 6.02 -1.50 6.05
N TYR A 107 5.46 -0.43 5.46
CA TYR A 107 6.18 0.80 5.10
C TYR A 107 7.14 1.32 6.18
N PRO A 108 6.82 1.26 7.50
CA PRO A 108 7.74 1.69 8.55
C PRO A 108 9.13 1.05 8.49
N TYR A 109 9.26 -0.22 8.10
CA TYR A 109 10.56 -0.88 7.98
C TYR A 109 11.39 -0.29 6.83
N VAL A 110 10.77 -0.09 5.69
CA VAL A 110 11.44 0.48 4.51
C VAL A 110 11.88 1.92 4.80
N ALA A 111 10.99 2.73 5.37
CA ALA A 111 11.28 4.12 5.66
C ALA A 111 12.33 4.33 6.75
N ARG A 112 12.43 3.42 7.73
CA ARG A 112 13.51 3.44 8.72
C ARG A 112 14.86 3.07 8.10
N SER A 113 14.89 2.16 7.15
CA SER A 113 16.11 1.75 6.45
C SER A 113 16.58 2.80 5.45
N SER A 114 15.65 3.57 4.85
CA SER A 114 15.94 4.62 3.87
C SER A 114 15.28 5.94 4.28
N LYS A 115 16.05 6.81 4.95
CA LYS A 115 15.57 8.10 5.48
C LYS A 115 15.03 9.05 4.40
N SER A 116 15.52 8.93 3.17
CA SER A 116 15.08 9.77 2.04
C SER A 116 13.77 9.30 1.41
N LEU A 117 13.27 8.10 1.72
CA LEU A 117 12.11 7.51 1.02
C LEU A 117 10.86 8.39 1.09
N ALA A 118 10.56 8.95 2.27
CA ALA A 118 9.38 9.80 2.44
C ALA A 118 9.46 11.10 1.62
N SER A 119 10.63 11.75 1.58
CA SER A 119 10.86 12.96 0.76
C SER A 119 10.93 12.64 -0.74
N THR A 120 11.46 11.48 -1.12
CA THR A 120 11.41 10.97 -2.50
C THR A 120 9.99 10.76 -2.96
N LEU A 121 9.17 10.08 -2.16
CA LEU A 121 7.74 9.90 -2.45
C LEU A 121 7.01 11.25 -2.54
N GLN A 122 7.29 12.17 -1.63
CA GLN A 122 6.75 13.54 -1.67
C GLN A 122 7.03 14.20 -3.01
N PHE A 123 8.30 14.25 -3.40
CA PHE A 123 8.74 14.87 -4.66
C PHE A 123 8.07 14.24 -5.89
N LEU A 124 8.03 12.89 -5.95
CA LEU A 124 7.45 12.19 -7.08
C LEU A 124 5.93 12.32 -7.16
N ILE A 125 5.24 12.34 -6.03
CA ILE A 125 3.79 12.61 -5.99
C ILE A 125 3.51 14.01 -6.51
N ASP A 126 4.21 15.03 -5.99
CA ASP A 126 4.00 16.43 -6.40
C ASP A 126 4.27 16.64 -7.89
N LYS A 127 5.28 15.94 -8.43
CA LYS A 127 5.65 16.02 -9.86
C LYS A 127 4.66 15.32 -10.79
N ASN A 128 4.06 14.20 -10.37
CA ASN A 128 3.37 13.28 -11.28
C ASN A 128 1.86 13.14 -11.05
N ARG A 129 1.32 13.65 -9.92
CA ARG A 129 -0.08 13.40 -9.53
C ARG A 129 -1.11 13.76 -10.59
N ASP A 130 -0.87 14.80 -11.38
CA ASP A 130 -1.83 15.27 -12.38
C ASP A 130 -1.82 14.44 -13.68
N ASN A 131 -0.73 13.69 -13.91
CA ASN A 131 -0.51 12.90 -15.12
C ASN A 131 -0.37 11.40 -14.86
N SER A 132 -0.64 10.94 -13.63
CA SER A 132 -0.48 9.53 -13.25
C SER A 132 -1.83 8.91 -12.88
N LYS A 133 -1.98 7.65 -13.24
CA LYS A 133 -3.09 6.79 -12.82
C LYS A 133 -2.68 5.86 -11.67
N LEU A 134 -1.56 6.15 -10.98
CA LEU A 134 -1.09 5.34 -9.85
C LEU A 134 -2.06 5.40 -8.68
N PHE A 135 -2.34 4.25 -8.09
CA PHE A 135 -2.96 4.17 -6.77
C PHE A 135 -1.92 3.67 -5.77
N LEU A 136 -1.33 4.59 -5.02
CA LEU A 136 -0.35 4.29 -3.98
C LEU A 136 -1.07 3.89 -2.67
N ILE A 137 -0.67 2.79 -2.07
CA ILE A 137 -1.13 2.33 -0.75
C ILE A 137 0.08 2.13 0.15
N LEU A 138 0.20 2.94 1.20
CA LEU A 138 1.15 2.71 2.28
C LEU A 138 0.44 2.04 3.44
N CYS A 139 0.93 0.86 3.84
CA CYS A 139 0.39 0.12 4.98
C CYS A 139 1.43 -0.03 6.08
N GLY A 140 1.02 0.05 7.33
CA GLY A 140 1.92 -0.13 8.47
C GLY A 140 1.24 -0.57 9.75
N SER A 141 1.94 -1.44 10.49
CA SER A 141 1.49 -1.94 11.80
C SER A 141 1.99 -1.12 12.99
N SER A 142 3.02 -0.30 12.81
CA SER A 142 3.54 0.63 13.82
C SER A 142 2.69 1.90 13.83
N MET A 143 1.68 1.96 14.70
CA MET A 143 0.73 3.08 14.76
C MET A 143 1.44 4.41 15.02
N SER A 144 2.30 4.49 16.05
CA SER A 144 3.05 5.71 16.35
C SER A 144 3.90 6.17 15.17
N TYR A 145 4.59 5.25 14.50
CA TYR A 145 5.37 5.61 13.30
C TYR A 145 4.48 6.20 12.20
N MET A 146 3.35 5.57 11.92
CA MET A 146 2.43 6.04 10.87
C MET A 146 1.82 7.39 11.24
N GLU A 147 1.43 7.59 12.49
CA GLU A 147 0.87 8.83 13.00
C GLU A 147 1.89 9.96 12.96
N ASP A 148 3.13 9.73 13.45
CA ASP A 148 4.17 10.76 13.59
C ASP A 148 4.91 11.07 12.27
N ASN A 149 5.15 10.07 11.40
CA ASN A 149 6.04 10.20 10.24
C ASN A 149 5.33 10.18 8.89
N VAL A 150 4.04 9.81 8.84
CA VAL A 150 3.25 9.79 7.60
C VAL A 150 2.07 10.76 7.69
N LEU A 151 1.36 10.78 8.82
CA LEU A 151 0.11 11.50 8.97
C LEU A 151 0.27 12.89 9.62
N ALA A 152 1.31 13.09 10.42
CA ALA A 152 1.54 14.34 11.14
C ALA A 152 1.78 15.53 10.21
N TYR A 153 1.40 16.72 10.65
CA TYR A 153 1.53 17.98 9.89
C TYR A 153 2.95 18.23 9.35
N LYS A 154 3.98 17.85 10.11
CA LYS A 154 5.39 18.02 9.72
C LYS A 154 5.93 16.92 8.83
N ALA A 155 5.16 15.85 8.59
CA ALA A 155 5.61 14.73 7.77
C ALA A 155 5.63 15.09 6.27
N PRO A 156 6.62 14.62 5.50
CA PRO A 156 6.72 14.93 4.07
C PRO A 156 5.47 14.56 3.26
N LEU A 157 4.75 13.52 3.66
CA LEU A 157 3.55 13.03 2.97
C LEU A 157 2.25 13.69 3.44
N TYR A 158 2.31 14.61 4.40
CA TYR A 158 1.13 15.32 4.89
C TYR A 158 0.42 16.08 3.76
N GLY A 159 -0.91 16.05 3.77
CA GLY A 159 -1.75 16.75 2.78
C GLY A 159 -1.79 16.10 1.39
N ARG A 160 -1.04 15.01 1.14
CA ARG A 160 -1.00 14.34 -0.17
C ARG A 160 -1.90 13.11 -0.26
N ARG A 161 -2.30 12.56 0.88
CA ARG A 161 -3.21 11.42 0.92
C ARG A 161 -4.62 11.80 0.51
N THR A 162 -5.27 10.91 -0.23
CA THR A 162 -6.68 11.03 -0.62
C THR A 162 -7.59 10.21 0.29
N ALA A 163 -7.03 9.22 0.99
CA ALA A 163 -7.74 8.48 2.03
C ALA A 163 -6.82 8.05 3.18
N GLN A 164 -7.43 7.89 4.34
CA GLN A 164 -6.80 7.38 5.55
C GLN A 164 -7.74 6.36 6.19
N LEU A 165 -7.27 5.11 6.32
CA LEU A 165 -8.02 4.01 6.90
C LEU A 165 -7.30 3.52 8.17
N LYS A 166 -7.83 3.87 9.32
CA LYS A 166 -7.42 3.26 10.59
C LYS A 166 -8.19 1.96 10.76
N ILE A 167 -7.49 0.84 10.68
CA ILE A 167 -8.12 -0.46 10.87
C ILE A 167 -8.13 -0.78 12.36
N GLU A 168 -9.30 -1.05 12.88
CA GLU A 168 -9.53 -1.42 14.27
C GLU A 168 -9.94 -2.89 14.37
N PRO A 169 -9.77 -3.55 15.51
CA PRO A 169 -10.35 -4.89 15.75
C PRO A 169 -11.84 -4.90 15.42
N PHE A 170 -12.36 -6.03 15.01
CA PHE A 170 -13.80 -6.19 14.87
C PHE A 170 -14.48 -5.99 16.21
N ASP A 171 -15.59 -5.26 16.22
CA ASP A 171 -16.45 -5.16 17.38
C ASP A 171 -17.25 -6.46 17.60
N PHE A 172 -17.99 -6.52 18.69
CA PHE A 172 -18.80 -7.70 19.04
C PHE A 172 -19.80 -8.04 17.93
N PHE A 173 -20.51 -7.06 17.39
CA PHE A 173 -21.52 -7.29 16.35
C PHE A 173 -20.90 -7.75 15.04
N GLN A 174 -19.80 -7.17 14.62
CA GLN A 174 -19.03 -7.59 13.45
C GLN A 174 -18.53 -9.03 13.62
N THR A 175 -18.03 -9.37 14.81
CA THR A 175 -17.57 -10.73 15.13
C THR A 175 -18.72 -11.73 15.05
N CYS A 176 -19.88 -11.41 15.61
CA CYS A 176 -21.08 -12.26 15.51
C CYS A 176 -21.53 -12.45 14.06
N GLN A 177 -21.54 -11.39 13.25
CA GLN A 177 -21.87 -11.49 11.81
C GLN A 177 -20.90 -12.40 11.05
N ILE A 178 -19.61 -12.32 11.37
CA ILE A 178 -18.59 -13.20 10.77
C ILE A 178 -18.86 -14.65 11.13
N LEU A 179 -19.13 -14.94 12.39
CA LEU A 179 -19.42 -16.29 12.88
C LEU A 179 -20.69 -16.87 12.22
N ILE A 180 -21.76 -16.09 12.09
CA ILE A 180 -23.00 -16.50 11.42
C ILE A 180 -22.73 -16.83 9.95
N LYS A 181 -21.99 -15.97 9.23
CA LYS A 181 -21.64 -16.22 7.82
C LYS A 181 -20.77 -17.47 7.65
N LEU A 182 -19.81 -17.69 8.55
CA LEU A 182 -18.98 -18.90 8.53
C LEU A 182 -19.82 -20.17 8.79
N TRP A 183 -20.74 -20.11 9.75
CA TRP A 183 -21.63 -21.21 10.06
C TRP A 183 -22.47 -21.66 8.85
N HIS A 184 -23.06 -20.71 8.12
CA HIS A 184 -23.83 -20.99 6.89
C HIS A 184 -23.00 -21.46 5.71
N THR A 185 -21.67 -21.42 5.78
CA THR A 185 -20.77 -21.88 4.68
C THR A 185 -20.29 -23.31 4.94
N VAL A 186 -20.42 -23.84 6.15
CA VAL A 186 -19.96 -25.18 6.56
C VAL A 186 -21.10 -26.21 6.52
N LEU A 187 -22.35 -25.77 6.45
CA LEU A 187 -23.54 -26.58 6.21
C LEU A 187 -23.92 -26.60 4.73
#